data_47fe66e80106f636ea0222ca9ca35336
#
_entry.id   47fe66e80106f636ea0222ca9ca35336
#
_cell.length_a   1.000
_cell.length_b   1.000
_cell.length_c   1.000
_cell.angle_alpha   90.00
_cell.angle_beta   90.00
_cell.angle_gamma   90.00
#
_symmetry.space_group_name_H-M   'P 1'
#
loop_
_entity.id
_entity.type
_entity.pdbx_description
1 polymer ?
#
loop_
_entity_poly.entity_id
_entity_poly.type
_entity_poly.pdbx_seq_one_letter_code
_entity_poly.pdbx_strand_id
1 'polypeptide(L)'
;MEDLIVLFFKFGYLLIFGILGATSFLLHIPKTMGIESYRKARITLGCSTVTLAIYCLVSIIFNKEIVGYTEFWLLTTFTLIHSWLTYSSLLFLMETPRYKTRAFIIDGAIPTTLMLATGFIGLYWNSIQHVMIILFGCVFSGKCLWMIFTCMREYKQCEEELSNFYSGELNIKWIRNLLIVSLIMSISTVVAFYVKAIHAIYYSLIPIIYIYIVFKVVNFAPKKIDQIRAKNLLMTEIESQEAPKAKRKDIAEKVKPLVDGWVAEKGFCRPELTIKDVAAEIGTNQNYLSTYINTFLEVSFQVWLNTLRIEESKNILITEKISIEDVGIKVGIPQSYNFSRWFRIVTSTTPYQYRKQHAATSS
;
A
#
# COMPACT_ATOMS: atom_id res chain seq x y z
N MET A 1 1.96 -33.63 28.11
CA MET A 1 0.76 -33.15 27.40
C MET A 1 1.00 -31.79 26.76
N GLU A 2 1.59 -30.81 27.48
CA GLU A 2 1.94 -29.50 26.91
C GLU A 2 2.88 -29.57 25.71
N ASP A 3 3.93 -30.40 25.79
CA ASP A 3 4.90 -30.58 24.66
C ASP A 3 4.23 -31.10 23.38
N LEU A 4 3.23 -31.97 23.51
CA LEU A 4 2.50 -32.52 22.36
C LEU A 4 1.61 -31.46 21.70
N ILE A 5 0.99 -30.60 22.49
CA ILE A 5 0.17 -29.50 22.00
C ILE A 5 1.03 -28.47 21.26
N VAL A 6 2.18 -28.10 21.82
CA VAL A 6 3.12 -27.18 21.20
C VAL A 6 3.63 -27.76 19.87
N LEU A 7 3.97 -29.04 19.83
CA LEU A 7 4.41 -29.71 18.63
C LEU A 7 3.32 -29.75 17.55
N PHE A 8 2.06 -30.00 17.93
CA PHE A 8 0.92 -29.94 17.03
C PHE A 8 0.75 -28.58 16.37
N PHE A 9 0.86 -27.49 17.14
CA PHE A 9 0.82 -26.14 16.59
C PHE A 9 1.98 -25.85 15.65
N LYS A 10 3.20 -26.27 15.98
CA LYS A 10 4.38 -26.11 15.10
C LYS A 10 4.18 -26.80 13.75
N PHE A 11 3.61 -28.01 13.73
CA PHE A 11 3.26 -28.72 12.49
C PHE A 11 2.16 -28.00 11.72
N GLY A 12 1.13 -27.48 12.39
CA GLY A 12 0.08 -26.68 11.78
C GLY A 12 0.63 -25.42 11.09
N TYR A 13 1.53 -24.72 11.72
CA TYR A 13 2.19 -23.53 11.15
C TYR A 13 3.10 -23.88 9.97
N LEU A 14 3.86 -24.97 10.07
CA LEU A 14 4.68 -25.47 8.97
C LEU A 14 3.82 -25.71 7.72
N LEU A 15 2.68 -26.37 7.87
CA LEU A 15 1.75 -26.63 6.77
C LEU A 15 1.15 -25.31 6.22
N ILE A 16 0.66 -24.44 7.08
CA ILE A 16 0.05 -23.15 6.67
C ILE A 16 1.08 -22.33 5.88
N PHE A 17 2.26 -22.11 6.41
CA PHE A 17 3.29 -21.31 5.73
C PHE A 17 3.84 -21.98 4.47
N GLY A 18 3.92 -23.30 4.45
CA GLY A 18 4.26 -24.07 3.25
C GLY A 18 3.23 -23.89 2.13
N ILE A 19 1.93 -23.98 2.45
CA ILE A 19 0.85 -23.77 1.49
C ILE A 19 0.84 -22.32 1.01
N LEU A 20 0.97 -21.32 1.90
CA LEU A 20 1.02 -19.91 1.53
C LEU A 20 2.23 -19.60 0.63
N GLY A 21 3.38 -20.21 0.89
CA GLY A 21 4.56 -20.11 0.03
C GLY A 21 4.29 -20.72 -1.35
N ALA A 22 3.78 -21.93 -1.39
CA ALA A 22 3.45 -22.62 -2.63
C ALA A 22 2.42 -21.84 -3.46
N THR A 23 1.35 -21.33 -2.85
CA THR A 23 0.35 -20.49 -3.55
C THR A 23 0.97 -19.22 -4.12
N SER A 24 1.90 -18.59 -3.37
CA SER A 24 2.61 -17.41 -3.84
C SER A 24 3.52 -17.69 -5.04
N PHE A 25 4.09 -18.87 -5.18
CA PHE A 25 4.95 -19.25 -6.31
C PHE A 25 4.16 -19.82 -7.50
N LEU A 26 3.11 -20.61 -7.26
CA LEU A 26 2.38 -21.37 -8.30
C LEU A 26 1.36 -20.52 -9.06
N LEU A 27 0.93 -19.40 -8.52
CA LEU A 27 0.00 -18.51 -9.23
C LEU A 27 0.58 -18.07 -10.58
N HIS A 28 -0.03 -18.54 -11.67
CA HIS A 28 0.37 -18.16 -13.02
C HIS A 28 -0.16 -16.77 -13.36
N ILE A 29 0.76 -15.86 -13.69
CA ILE A 29 0.40 -14.52 -14.17
C ILE A 29 1.06 -14.31 -15.53
N PRO A 30 0.29 -13.87 -16.54
CA PRO A 30 0.82 -13.64 -17.89
C PRO A 30 2.02 -12.69 -17.86
N LYS A 31 3.01 -12.93 -18.72
CA LYS A 31 4.20 -12.06 -18.89
C LYS A 31 3.84 -10.80 -19.71
N THR A 32 2.90 -10.00 -19.23
CA THR A 32 2.56 -8.72 -19.88
C THR A 32 3.41 -7.59 -19.31
N MET A 33 3.71 -6.58 -20.12
CA MET A 33 4.49 -5.40 -19.69
C MET A 33 3.86 -4.75 -18.46
N GLY A 34 4.68 -4.36 -17.48
CA GLY A 34 4.25 -3.66 -16.27
C GLY A 34 3.96 -4.53 -15.05
N ILE A 35 3.99 -5.87 -15.16
CA ILE A 35 3.71 -6.81 -14.04
C ILE A 35 4.99 -7.24 -13.30
N GLU A 36 6.16 -6.77 -13.71
CA GLU A 36 7.43 -7.23 -13.12
C GLU A 36 7.52 -6.91 -11.62
N SER A 37 7.11 -5.73 -11.21
CA SER A 37 7.10 -5.31 -9.80
C SER A 37 6.15 -6.17 -8.96
N TYR A 38 4.96 -6.48 -9.48
CA TYR A 38 4.03 -7.40 -8.82
C TYR A 38 4.61 -8.82 -8.72
N ARG A 39 5.29 -9.31 -9.77
CA ARG A 39 5.97 -10.62 -9.73
C ARG A 39 7.06 -10.65 -8.67
N LYS A 40 7.87 -9.58 -8.56
CA LYS A 40 8.86 -9.43 -7.49
C LYS A 40 8.20 -9.42 -6.11
N ALA A 41 7.12 -8.66 -5.94
CA ALA A 41 6.36 -8.59 -4.70
C ALA A 41 5.85 -9.97 -4.26
N ARG A 42 5.30 -10.75 -5.19
CA ARG A 42 4.78 -12.09 -4.92
C ARG A 42 5.89 -13.08 -4.57
N ILE A 43 7.00 -13.09 -5.32
CA ILE A 43 8.14 -13.97 -5.05
C ILE A 43 8.73 -13.66 -3.68
N THR A 44 8.94 -12.40 -3.35
CA THR A 44 9.48 -12.01 -2.04
C THR A 44 8.54 -12.38 -0.90
N LEU A 45 7.21 -12.28 -1.09
CA LEU A 45 6.24 -12.75 -0.11
C LEU A 45 6.27 -14.28 0.05
N GLY A 46 6.38 -15.02 -1.05
CA GLY A 46 6.57 -16.47 -1.02
C GLY A 46 7.85 -16.88 -0.28
N CYS A 47 8.97 -16.19 -0.53
CA CYS A 47 10.20 -16.40 0.22
C CYS A 47 10.04 -16.09 1.72
N SER A 48 9.27 -15.06 2.07
CA SER A 48 8.98 -14.72 3.46
C SER A 48 8.24 -15.85 4.18
N THR A 49 7.17 -16.38 3.57
CA THR A 49 6.41 -17.50 4.17
C THR A 49 7.23 -18.79 4.24
N VAL A 50 8.04 -19.08 3.23
CA VAL A 50 8.98 -20.24 3.28
C VAL A 50 10.01 -20.08 4.41
N THR A 51 10.50 -18.86 4.66
CA THR A 51 11.41 -18.58 5.79
C THR A 51 10.76 -18.94 7.13
N LEU A 52 9.47 -18.61 7.32
CA LEU A 52 8.71 -19.00 8.50
C LEU A 52 8.51 -20.52 8.59
N ALA A 53 8.22 -21.17 7.46
CA ALA A 53 8.11 -22.63 7.41
C ALA A 53 9.42 -23.31 7.81
N ILE A 54 10.56 -22.80 7.32
CA ILE A 54 11.91 -23.31 7.69
C ILE A 54 12.16 -23.11 9.19
N TYR A 55 11.80 -21.94 9.74
CA TYR A 55 11.91 -21.70 11.18
C TYR A 55 11.10 -22.73 11.99
N CYS A 56 9.85 -23.00 11.58
CA CYS A 56 9.01 -24.01 12.23
C CYS A 56 9.66 -25.40 12.14
N LEU A 57 10.18 -25.77 10.98
CA LEU A 57 10.87 -27.05 10.77
C LEU A 57 12.11 -27.20 11.67
N VAL A 58 12.97 -26.19 11.72
CA VAL A 58 14.15 -26.15 12.62
C VAL A 58 13.70 -26.27 14.08
N SER A 59 12.67 -25.55 14.47
CA SER A 59 12.11 -25.60 15.83
C SER A 59 11.45 -26.93 16.18
N ILE A 60 11.01 -27.73 15.20
CA ILE A 60 10.51 -29.11 15.39
C ILE A 60 11.67 -30.09 15.57
N ILE A 61 12.67 -30.04 14.68
CA ILE A 61 13.81 -30.96 14.67
C ILE A 61 14.63 -30.82 15.97
N PHE A 62 14.89 -29.59 16.38
CA PHE A 62 15.77 -29.28 17.53
C PHE A 62 14.99 -28.88 18.80
N ASN A 63 13.77 -29.38 18.96
CA ASN A 63 12.78 -28.91 19.96
C ASN A 63 13.31 -28.82 21.41
N LYS A 64 14.27 -29.66 21.81
CA LYS A 64 14.85 -29.69 23.17
C LYS A 64 16.29 -29.21 23.23
N GLU A 65 16.95 -29.01 22.11
CA GLU A 65 18.36 -28.63 22.05
C GLU A 65 18.57 -27.10 21.90
N ILE A 66 17.53 -26.41 21.38
CA ILE A 66 17.58 -24.96 21.18
C ILE A 66 16.92 -24.29 22.36
N VAL A 67 17.72 -23.75 23.28
CA VAL A 67 17.26 -23.02 24.48
C VAL A 67 18.12 -21.78 24.70
N GLY A 68 17.55 -20.79 25.40
CA GLY A 68 18.27 -19.61 25.84
C GLY A 68 18.80 -18.74 24.70
N TYR A 69 20.09 -18.47 24.68
CA TYR A 69 20.73 -17.60 23.69
C TYR A 69 20.51 -18.08 22.24
N THR A 70 20.65 -19.38 21.99
CA THR A 70 20.49 -19.94 20.65
C THR A 70 19.06 -19.79 20.13
N GLU A 71 18.07 -20.01 21.00
CA GLU A 71 16.66 -19.79 20.68
C GLU A 71 16.38 -18.32 20.33
N PHE A 72 16.86 -17.41 21.15
CA PHE A 72 16.70 -15.97 20.91
C PHE A 72 17.36 -15.53 19.61
N TRP A 73 18.58 -15.99 19.35
CA TRP A 73 19.32 -15.68 18.14
C TRP A 73 18.62 -16.17 16.88
N LEU A 74 18.18 -17.43 16.87
CA LEU A 74 17.45 -18.02 15.75
C LEU A 74 16.12 -17.29 15.52
N LEU A 75 15.33 -17.09 16.57
CA LEU A 75 14.06 -16.39 16.49
C LEU A 75 14.22 -14.99 15.89
N THR A 76 15.15 -14.20 16.41
CA THR A 76 15.36 -12.83 15.94
C THR A 76 15.91 -12.77 14.51
N THR A 77 16.80 -13.68 14.15
CA THR A 77 17.37 -13.77 12.78
C THR A 77 16.28 -14.15 11.76
N PHE A 78 15.50 -15.19 12.02
CA PHE A 78 14.40 -15.57 11.13
C PHE A 78 13.33 -14.48 11.05
N THR A 79 13.01 -13.84 12.19
CA THR A 79 12.06 -12.72 12.23
C THR A 79 12.55 -11.53 11.40
N LEU A 80 13.84 -11.21 11.43
CA LEU A 80 14.43 -10.16 10.62
C LEU A 80 14.31 -10.46 9.12
N ILE A 81 14.67 -11.68 8.72
CA ILE A 81 14.64 -12.11 7.32
C ILE A 81 13.21 -12.07 6.77
N HIS A 82 12.25 -12.71 7.46
CA HIS A 82 10.88 -12.71 6.98
C HIS A 82 10.23 -11.32 6.98
N SER A 83 10.54 -10.47 7.97
CA SER A 83 10.07 -9.09 8.00
C SER A 83 10.62 -8.29 6.83
N TRP A 84 11.94 -8.36 6.57
CA TRP A 84 12.56 -7.72 5.42
C TRP A 84 11.91 -8.15 4.09
N LEU A 85 11.67 -9.45 3.89
CA LEU A 85 11.03 -9.97 2.69
C LEU A 85 9.58 -9.49 2.55
N THR A 86 8.82 -9.47 3.64
CA THR A 86 7.43 -8.97 3.64
C THR A 86 7.37 -7.47 3.32
N TYR A 87 8.22 -6.65 3.94
CA TYR A 87 8.32 -5.22 3.63
C TYR A 87 8.71 -4.97 2.19
N SER A 88 9.70 -5.71 1.70
CA SER A 88 10.14 -5.63 0.31
C SER A 88 9.02 -5.98 -0.66
N SER A 89 8.20 -6.98 -0.32
CA SER A 89 7.01 -7.31 -1.10
C SER A 89 6.05 -6.12 -1.21
N LEU A 90 5.77 -5.43 -0.11
CA LEU A 90 4.90 -4.24 -0.11
C LEU A 90 5.50 -3.08 -0.92
N LEU A 91 6.81 -2.85 -0.82
CA LEU A 91 7.51 -1.81 -1.59
C LEU A 91 7.50 -2.11 -3.10
N PHE A 92 7.71 -3.37 -3.50
CA PHE A 92 7.56 -3.77 -4.90
C PHE A 92 6.12 -3.64 -5.40
N LEU A 93 5.13 -3.90 -4.55
CA LEU A 93 3.73 -3.75 -4.89
C LEU A 93 3.35 -2.29 -5.16
N MET A 94 3.96 -1.35 -4.43
CA MET A 94 3.78 0.09 -4.60
C MET A 94 4.57 0.68 -5.78
N GLU A 95 5.42 -0.12 -6.45
CA GLU A 95 6.27 0.29 -7.61
C GLU A 95 7.15 1.51 -7.33
N THR A 96 7.68 1.61 -6.13
CA THR A 96 8.46 2.77 -5.73
C THR A 96 9.74 2.92 -6.55
N PRO A 97 10.00 4.09 -7.18
CA PRO A 97 11.15 4.28 -8.07
C PRO A 97 12.51 4.12 -7.36
N ARG A 98 12.52 4.36 -6.05
CA ARG A 98 13.73 4.31 -5.21
C ARG A 98 14.11 2.92 -4.77
N TYR A 99 13.13 1.99 -4.68
CA TYR A 99 13.36 0.62 -4.21
C TYR A 99 13.64 -0.34 -5.35
N LYS A 100 14.87 -0.23 -5.89
CA LYS A 100 15.38 -1.13 -6.95
C LYS A 100 16.01 -2.39 -6.35
N THR A 101 16.27 -3.39 -7.18
CA THR A 101 16.88 -4.67 -6.78
C THR A 101 18.17 -4.50 -5.96
N ARG A 102 19.00 -3.49 -6.27
CA ARG A 102 20.22 -3.21 -5.50
C ARG A 102 19.90 -2.76 -4.07
N ALA A 103 18.93 -1.86 -3.90
CA ALA A 103 18.48 -1.41 -2.58
C ALA A 103 17.90 -2.56 -1.76
N PHE A 104 17.09 -3.43 -2.40
CA PHE A 104 16.57 -4.65 -1.80
C PHE A 104 17.68 -5.55 -1.24
N ILE A 105 18.72 -5.86 -2.03
CA ILE A 105 19.82 -6.72 -1.60
C ILE A 105 20.59 -6.09 -0.43
N ILE A 106 20.97 -4.83 -0.53
CA ILE A 106 21.73 -4.13 0.51
C ILE A 106 20.93 -4.09 1.81
N ASP A 107 19.65 -3.79 1.71
CA ASP A 107 18.74 -3.61 2.84
C ASP A 107 18.52 -4.91 3.64
N GLY A 108 18.62 -6.07 2.99
CA GLY A 108 18.52 -7.38 3.64
C GLY A 108 19.87 -8.01 3.98
N ALA A 109 20.83 -7.96 3.08
CA ALA A 109 22.11 -8.68 3.25
C ALA A 109 22.92 -8.13 4.44
N ILE A 110 23.03 -6.82 4.58
CA ILE A 110 23.87 -6.23 5.64
C ILE A 110 23.35 -6.58 7.04
N PRO A 111 22.06 -6.33 7.40
CA PRO A 111 21.56 -6.70 8.72
C PRO A 111 21.62 -8.21 8.99
N THR A 112 21.29 -9.02 7.97
CA THR A 112 21.30 -10.49 8.11
C THR A 112 22.70 -11.03 8.36
N THR A 113 23.71 -10.57 7.60
CA THR A 113 25.10 -11.00 7.81
C THR A 113 25.62 -10.55 9.16
N LEU A 114 25.27 -9.34 9.60
CA LEU A 114 25.63 -8.83 10.94
C LEU A 114 25.00 -9.69 12.05
N MET A 115 23.72 -10.04 11.92
CA MET A 115 23.02 -10.91 12.87
C MET A 115 23.63 -12.32 12.92
N LEU A 116 23.98 -12.90 11.78
CA LEU A 116 24.63 -14.20 11.73
C LEU A 116 26.01 -14.17 12.37
N ALA A 117 26.85 -13.19 12.01
CA ALA A 117 28.20 -13.06 12.54
C ALA A 117 28.22 -12.88 14.06
N THR A 118 27.39 -11.96 14.56
CA THR A 118 27.31 -11.70 16.02
C THR A 118 26.70 -12.86 16.79
N GLY A 119 25.78 -13.61 16.17
CA GLY A 119 25.22 -14.84 16.74
C GLY A 119 26.28 -15.93 16.94
N PHE A 120 27.10 -16.18 15.92
CA PHE A 120 28.22 -17.12 16.05
C PHE A 120 29.23 -16.70 17.12
N ILE A 121 29.54 -15.39 17.23
CA ILE A 121 30.40 -14.87 18.29
C ILE A 121 29.85 -15.21 19.69
N GLY A 122 28.54 -14.97 19.91
CA GLY A 122 27.91 -15.30 21.19
C GLY A 122 27.82 -16.78 21.52
N LEU A 123 27.76 -17.65 20.50
CA LEU A 123 27.85 -19.11 20.71
C LEU A 123 29.24 -19.55 21.18
N TYR A 124 30.28 -18.87 20.73
CA TYR A 124 31.66 -19.20 21.07
C TYR A 124 32.06 -18.68 22.45
N TRP A 125 31.53 -17.50 22.85
CA TRP A 125 31.86 -16.84 24.09
C TRP A 125 30.64 -16.64 24.99
N ASN A 126 30.37 -17.62 25.87
CA ASN A 126 29.21 -17.58 26.77
C ASN A 126 29.19 -16.33 27.69
N SER A 127 30.36 -15.81 28.06
CA SER A 127 30.47 -14.64 28.93
C SER A 127 29.90 -13.34 28.36
N ILE A 128 29.76 -13.25 27.01
CA ILE A 128 29.26 -12.04 26.36
C ILE A 128 27.84 -12.20 25.81
N GLN A 129 27.17 -13.33 26.03
CA GLN A 129 25.83 -13.59 25.51
C GLN A 129 24.80 -12.54 25.87
N HIS A 130 24.81 -12.05 27.11
CA HIS A 130 23.89 -10.97 27.54
C HIS A 130 24.12 -9.68 26.77
N VAL A 131 25.38 -9.32 26.48
CA VAL A 131 25.69 -8.15 25.65
C VAL A 131 25.21 -8.36 24.22
N MET A 132 25.38 -9.56 23.69
CA MET A 132 24.91 -9.90 22.33
C MET A 132 23.38 -9.83 22.23
N ILE A 133 22.63 -10.31 23.22
CA ILE A 133 21.17 -10.18 23.26
C ILE A 133 20.73 -8.71 23.16
N ILE A 134 21.38 -7.83 23.91
CA ILE A 134 21.07 -6.39 23.88
C ILE A 134 21.40 -5.81 22.50
N LEU A 135 22.57 -6.12 21.95
CA LEU A 135 22.96 -5.67 20.59
C LEU A 135 21.98 -6.14 19.53
N PHE A 136 21.54 -7.40 19.58
CA PHE A 136 20.52 -7.94 18.68
C PHE A 136 19.21 -7.17 18.81
N GLY A 137 18.75 -6.93 20.03
CA GLY A 137 17.53 -6.15 20.26
C GLY A 137 17.62 -4.75 19.67
N CYS A 138 18.76 -4.07 19.83
CA CYS A 138 18.99 -2.74 19.25
C CYS A 138 19.03 -2.76 17.72
N VAL A 139 19.79 -3.69 17.11
CA VAL A 139 19.89 -3.81 15.64
C VAL A 139 18.54 -4.18 15.03
N PHE A 140 17.84 -5.14 15.62
CA PHE A 140 16.51 -5.56 15.18
C PHE A 140 15.50 -4.43 15.27
N SER A 141 15.40 -3.75 16.43
CA SER A 141 14.47 -2.63 16.63
C SER A 141 14.78 -1.46 15.69
N GLY A 142 16.06 -1.08 15.56
CA GLY A 142 16.50 -0.05 14.64
C GLY A 142 16.16 -0.36 13.19
N LYS A 143 16.33 -1.62 12.77
CA LYS A 143 15.97 -2.06 11.42
C LYS A 143 14.46 -2.06 11.18
N CYS A 144 13.67 -2.51 12.15
CA CYS A 144 12.20 -2.47 12.06
C CYS A 144 11.70 -1.02 11.91
N LEU A 145 12.20 -0.10 12.74
CA LEU A 145 11.84 1.32 12.64
C LEU A 145 12.22 1.92 11.28
N TRP A 146 13.42 1.62 10.79
CA TRP A 146 13.86 2.05 9.46
C TRP A 146 12.96 1.54 8.33
N MET A 147 12.59 0.24 8.36
CA MET A 147 11.70 -0.37 7.37
C MET A 147 10.32 0.29 7.38
N ILE A 148 9.76 0.53 8.57
CA ILE A 148 8.45 1.19 8.73
C ILE A 148 8.49 2.61 8.20
N PHE A 149 9.51 3.39 8.60
CA PHE A 149 9.68 4.76 8.13
C PHE A 149 9.77 4.82 6.60
N THR A 150 10.58 3.94 6.00
CA THR A 150 10.72 3.84 4.55
C THR A 150 9.38 3.49 3.88
N CYS A 151 8.68 2.46 4.36
CA CYS A 151 7.38 2.07 3.82
C CYS A 151 6.32 3.16 3.96
N MET A 152 6.25 3.85 5.10
CA MET A 152 5.28 4.93 5.30
C MET A 152 5.55 6.13 4.39
N ARG A 153 6.83 6.45 4.15
CA ARG A 153 7.20 7.49 3.19
C ARG A 153 6.78 7.13 1.76
N GLU A 154 7.12 5.93 1.32
CA GLU A 154 6.77 5.46 -0.03
C GLU A 154 5.25 5.26 -0.19
N TYR A 155 4.55 4.84 0.88
CA TYR A 155 3.09 4.75 0.89
C TYR A 155 2.44 6.13 0.64
N LYS A 156 2.90 7.19 1.33
CA LYS A 156 2.38 8.54 1.11
C LYS A 156 2.59 9.00 -0.33
N GLN A 157 3.79 8.77 -0.88
CA GLN A 157 4.08 9.11 -2.27
C GLN A 157 3.19 8.33 -3.25
N CYS A 158 3.00 7.03 -3.03
CA CYS A 158 2.10 6.20 -3.84
C CYS A 158 0.63 6.66 -3.73
N GLU A 159 0.18 7.05 -2.53
CA GLU A 159 -1.17 7.58 -2.31
C GLU A 159 -1.38 8.91 -3.07
N GLU A 160 -0.38 9.79 -3.07
CA GLU A 160 -0.41 11.05 -3.83
C GLU A 160 -0.43 10.79 -5.35
N GLU A 161 0.42 9.91 -5.86
CA GLU A 161 0.44 9.54 -7.28
C GLU A 161 -0.89 8.91 -7.71
N LEU A 162 -1.44 8.00 -6.93
CA LEU A 162 -2.73 7.38 -7.21
C LEU A 162 -3.88 8.40 -7.18
N SER A 163 -3.85 9.36 -6.25
CA SER A 163 -4.85 10.42 -6.20
C SER A 163 -4.84 11.32 -7.43
N ASN A 164 -3.68 11.46 -8.07
CA ASN A 164 -3.53 12.28 -9.27
C ASN A 164 -4.02 11.59 -10.55
N PHE A 165 -4.02 10.27 -10.61
CA PHE A 165 -4.34 9.53 -11.84
C PHE A 165 -5.74 8.88 -11.84
N TYR A 166 -6.39 8.71 -10.68
CA TYR A 166 -7.64 7.94 -10.57
C TYR A 166 -8.69 8.68 -9.73
N SER A 167 -9.89 8.82 -10.29
CA SER A 167 -11.07 9.30 -9.55
C SER A 167 -11.69 8.20 -8.66
N GLY A 168 -11.41 6.93 -8.93
CA GLY A 168 -11.84 5.78 -8.14
C GLY A 168 -10.83 5.48 -7.01
N GLU A 169 -11.34 5.17 -5.82
CA GLU A 169 -10.49 4.77 -4.70
C GLU A 169 -9.80 3.43 -4.96
N LEU A 170 -8.55 3.47 -5.40
CA LEU A 170 -7.70 2.32 -5.15
C LEU A 170 -7.42 2.28 -3.65
N ASN A 171 -8.12 1.39 -2.98
CA ASN A 171 -7.99 1.26 -1.53
C ASN A 171 -6.65 0.59 -1.20
N ILE A 172 -5.58 1.41 -1.07
CA ILE A 172 -4.26 0.98 -0.57
C ILE A 172 -4.15 1.13 0.96
N LYS A 173 -5.22 1.59 1.64
CA LYS A 173 -5.24 1.78 3.12
C LYS A 173 -4.91 0.50 3.87
N TRP A 174 -5.21 -0.68 3.28
CA TRP A 174 -4.83 -1.96 3.85
C TRP A 174 -3.31 -2.13 4.00
N ILE A 175 -2.49 -1.55 3.10
CA ILE A 175 -1.02 -1.55 3.21
C ILE A 175 -0.60 -0.77 4.46
N ARG A 176 -1.14 0.43 4.66
CA ARG A 176 -0.87 1.24 5.85
C ARG A 176 -1.24 0.51 7.14
N ASN A 177 -2.42 -0.12 7.16
CA ASN A 177 -2.87 -0.88 8.33
C ASN A 177 -1.96 -2.08 8.61
N LEU A 178 -1.49 -2.77 7.58
CA LEU A 178 -0.49 -3.84 7.71
C LEU A 178 0.84 -3.34 8.27
N LEU A 179 1.31 -2.17 7.86
CA LEU A 179 2.54 -1.58 8.38
C LEU A 179 2.42 -1.29 9.89
N ILE A 180 1.27 -0.79 10.34
CA ILE A 180 1.00 -0.56 11.76
C ILE A 180 0.98 -1.89 12.54
N VAL A 181 0.28 -2.91 12.01
CA VAL A 181 0.25 -4.24 12.62
C VAL A 181 1.65 -4.85 12.67
N SER A 182 2.42 -4.75 11.59
CA SER A 182 3.82 -5.24 11.53
C SER A 182 4.71 -4.55 12.56
N LEU A 183 4.50 -3.25 12.83
CA LEU A 183 5.22 -2.52 13.88
C LEU A 183 4.93 -3.11 15.26
N ILE A 184 3.65 -3.28 15.58
CA ILE A 184 3.22 -3.85 16.86
C ILE A 184 3.80 -5.26 17.03
N MET A 185 3.75 -6.08 15.99
CA MET A 185 4.30 -7.43 15.99
C MET A 185 5.82 -7.45 16.14
N SER A 186 6.54 -6.54 15.50
CA SER A 186 8.00 -6.44 15.63
C SER A 186 8.43 -6.06 17.04
N ILE A 187 7.74 -5.12 17.67
CA ILE A 187 8.00 -4.73 19.07
C ILE A 187 7.66 -5.89 20.01
N SER A 188 6.51 -6.55 19.80
CA SER A 188 6.07 -7.66 20.64
C SER A 188 6.96 -8.90 20.55
N THR A 189 7.73 -9.08 19.46
CA THR A 189 8.68 -10.22 19.32
C THR A 189 9.73 -10.22 20.42
N VAL A 190 10.29 -9.06 20.74
CA VAL A 190 11.32 -8.95 21.79
C VAL A 190 10.69 -9.20 23.15
N VAL A 191 9.50 -8.66 23.41
CA VAL A 191 8.78 -8.85 24.67
C VAL A 191 8.30 -10.29 24.83
N ALA A 192 7.84 -10.90 23.74
CA ALA A 192 7.34 -12.28 23.73
C ALA A 192 8.39 -13.30 24.17
N PHE A 193 9.68 -13.04 23.91
CA PHE A 193 10.76 -13.91 24.39
C PHE A 193 10.80 -14.03 25.92
N TYR A 194 10.53 -12.92 26.61
CA TYR A 194 10.57 -12.89 28.08
C TYR A 194 9.24 -13.27 28.76
N VAL A 195 8.11 -13.15 28.05
CA VAL A 195 6.78 -13.34 28.61
C VAL A 195 6.04 -14.44 27.84
N LYS A 196 6.01 -15.67 28.38
CA LYS A 196 5.40 -16.86 27.73
C LYS A 196 3.96 -16.65 27.24
N ALA A 197 3.14 -15.91 27.99
CA ALA A 197 1.76 -15.62 27.61
C ALA A 197 1.68 -14.77 26.32
N ILE A 198 2.55 -13.76 26.17
CA ILE A 198 2.66 -12.93 24.97
C ILE A 198 3.19 -13.76 23.81
N HIS A 199 4.12 -14.66 24.06
CA HIS A 199 4.65 -15.62 23.07
C HIS A 199 3.53 -16.45 22.44
N ALA A 200 2.65 -17.06 23.24
CA ALA A 200 1.54 -17.86 22.73
C ALA A 200 0.56 -17.05 21.86
N ILE A 201 0.20 -15.82 22.27
CA ILE A 201 -0.66 -14.92 21.52
C ILE A 201 0.03 -14.52 20.20
N TYR A 202 1.29 -14.15 20.26
CA TYR A 202 2.09 -13.74 19.11
C TYR A 202 2.07 -14.83 18.02
N TYR A 203 2.44 -16.06 18.37
CA TYR A 203 2.45 -17.16 17.41
C TYR A 203 1.07 -17.50 16.85
N SER A 204 0.00 -17.36 17.62
CA SER A 204 -1.35 -17.58 17.14
C SER A 204 -1.82 -16.56 16.10
N LEU A 205 -1.34 -15.32 16.18
CA LEU A 205 -1.74 -14.24 15.28
C LEU A 205 -0.97 -14.23 13.97
N ILE A 206 0.28 -14.66 13.94
CA ILE A 206 1.13 -14.63 12.73
C ILE A 206 0.49 -15.34 11.52
N PRO A 207 0.01 -16.60 11.62
CA PRO A 207 -0.61 -17.28 10.49
C PRO A 207 -1.82 -16.52 9.93
N ILE A 208 -2.66 -15.96 10.81
CA ILE A 208 -3.85 -15.19 10.43
C ILE A 208 -3.45 -13.95 9.63
N ILE A 209 -2.44 -13.23 10.10
CA ILE A 209 -1.92 -12.03 9.44
C ILE A 209 -1.36 -12.40 8.05
N TYR A 210 -0.59 -13.49 7.94
CA TYR A 210 -0.01 -13.92 6.66
C TYR A 210 -1.06 -14.43 5.68
N ILE A 211 -2.08 -15.15 6.12
CA ILE A 211 -3.25 -15.52 5.29
C ILE A 211 -3.90 -14.24 4.72
N TYR A 212 -4.12 -13.24 5.56
CA TYR A 212 -4.67 -11.95 5.13
C TYR A 212 -3.76 -11.23 4.12
N ILE A 213 -2.44 -11.18 4.36
CA ILE A 213 -1.47 -10.53 3.46
C ILE A 213 -1.48 -11.21 2.09
N VAL A 214 -1.33 -12.56 2.06
CA VAL A 214 -1.32 -13.32 0.81
C VAL A 214 -2.63 -13.12 0.05
N PHE A 215 -3.79 -13.21 0.73
CA PHE A 215 -5.09 -12.95 0.14
C PHE A 215 -5.18 -11.56 -0.49
N LYS A 216 -4.73 -10.52 0.21
CA LYS A 216 -4.73 -9.14 -0.30
C LYS A 216 -3.79 -8.95 -1.50
N VAL A 217 -2.59 -9.50 -1.44
CA VAL A 217 -1.61 -9.42 -2.53
C VAL A 217 -2.12 -10.16 -3.77
N VAL A 218 -2.69 -11.35 -3.60
CA VAL A 218 -3.27 -12.12 -4.71
C VAL A 218 -4.43 -11.38 -5.37
N ASN A 219 -5.37 -10.84 -4.60
CA ASN A 219 -6.52 -10.11 -5.11
C ASN A 219 -6.18 -8.70 -5.62
N PHE A 220 -4.98 -8.22 -5.36
CA PHE A 220 -4.52 -6.94 -5.88
C PHE A 220 -4.09 -7.05 -7.36
N ALA A 221 -3.69 -8.24 -7.83
CA ALA A 221 -3.20 -8.47 -9.18
C ALA A 221 -4.17 -8.03 -10.30
N PRO A 222 -5.44 -8.46 -10.31
CA PRO A 222 -6.37 -8.07 -11.38
C PRO A 222 -6.54 -6.55 -11.47
N LYS A 223 -6.72 -5.89 -10.33
CA LYS A 223 -6.87 -4.44 -10.27
C LYS A 223 -5.63 -3.70 -10.77
N LYS A 224 -4.45 -4.21 -10.47
CA LYS A 224 -3.18 -3.65 -10.94
C LYS A 224 -2.98 -3.85 -12.44
N ILE A 225 -3.39 -5.00 -12.98
CA ILE A 225 -3.34 -5.27 -14.43
C ILE A 225 -4.21 -4.28 -15.19
N ASP A 226 -5.42 -4.02 -14.72
CA ASP A 226 -6.33 -3.08 -15.35
C ASP A 226 -5.76 -1.64 -15.30
N GLN A 227 -5.12 -1.26 -14.21
CA GLN A 227 -4.41 0.03 -14.10
C GLN A 227 -3.25 0.15 -15.07
N ILE A 228 -2.42 -0.89 -15.17
CA ILE A 228 -1.27 -0.90 -16.08
C ILE A 228 -1.74 -0.85 -17.52
N ARG A 229 -2.82 -1.57 -17.85
CA ARG A 229 -3.44 -1.49 -19.18
C ARG A 229 -3.92 -0.09 -19.49
N ALA A 230 -4.64 0.54 -18.55
CA ALA A 230 -5.11 1.91 -18.72
C ALA A 230 -3.93 2.90 -18.87
N LYS A 231 -2.88 2.76 -18.05
CA LYS A 231 -1.66 3.59 -18.13
C LYS A 231 -0.90 3.36 -19.43
N ASN A 232 -0.73 2.11 -19.87
CA ASN A 232 -0.02 1.79 -21.12
C ASN A 232 -0.80 2.26 -22.34
N LEU A 233 -2.11 2.13 -22.36
CA LEU A 233 -2.96 2.72 -23.39
C LEU A 233 -2.75 4.24 -23.44
N LEU A 234 -2.77 4.92 -22.30
CA LEU A 234 -2.49 6.36 -22.20
C LEU A 234 -1.08 6.71 -22.70
N MET A 235 -0.05 5.95 -22.31
CA MET A 235 1.35 6.23 -22.70
C MET A 235 1.60 5.93 -24.18
N THR A 236 1.09 4.83 -24.72
CA THR A 236 1.20 4.50 -26.16
C THR A 236 0.51 5.56 -27.02
N GLU A 237 -0.56 6.13 -26.51
CA GLU A 237 -1.29 7.19 -27.18
C GLU A 237 -0.61 8.56 -27.00
N ILE A 238 0.09 8.81 -25.89
CA ILE A 238 0.93 10.02 -25.68
C ILE A 238 2.18 9.96 -26.55
N GLU A 239 2.86 8.80 -26.66
CA GLU A 239 4.03 8.60 -27.52
C GLU A 239 3.69 8.69 -29.03
N SER A 240 2.48 8.24 -29.42
CA SER A 240 1.99 8.47 -30.77
C SER A 240 1.60 9.93 -31.04
N GLN A 241 1.59 10.78 -30.02
CA GLN A 241 1.17 12.18 -30.04
C GLN A 241 2.27 13.17 -29.61
N GLU A 242 3.53 12.96 -29.94
CA GLU A 242 4.46 14.09 -30.15
C GLU A 242 4.02 14.89 -31.40
N ALA A 243 2.79 15.35 -31.34
CA ALA A 243 2.23 16.20 -32.38
C ALA A 243 2.77 17.63 -32.23
N PRO A 244 3.09 18.32 -33.33
CA PRO A 244 3.50 19.71 -33.34
C PRO A 244 2.56 20.62 -32.54
N LYS A 245 3.08 21.70 -31.93
CA LYS A 245 2.27 22.67 -31.13
C LYS A 245 0.95 23.11 -31.79
N ALA A 246 0.91 23.16 -33.13
CA ALA A 246 -0.29 23.46 -33.92
C ALA A 246 -1.44 22.43 -33.70
N LYS A 247 -1.12 21.12 -33.60
CA LYS A 247 -2.12 20.07 -33.40
C LYS A 247 -2.68 20.05 -31.98
N ARG A 248 -1.92 20.50 -30.97
CA ARG A 248 -2.40 20.66 -29.59
C ARG A 248 -3.48 21.74 -29.49
N LYS A 249 -3.26 22.89 -30.17
CA LYS A 249 -4.24 23.99 -30.19
C LYS A 249 -5.56 23.57 -30.83
N ASP A 250 -5.51 22.81 -31.93
CA ASP A 250 -6.69 22.24 -32.58
C ASP A 250 -7.47 21.27 -31.66
N ILE A 251 -6.76 20.47 -30.85
CA ILE A 251 -7.41 19.60 -29.83
C ILE A 251 -8.14 20.43 -28.79
N ALA A 252 -7.53 21.49 -28.26
CA ALA A 252 -8.16 22.34 -27.26
C ALA A 252 -9.42 23.03 -27.80
N GLU A 253 -9.35 23.55 -29.04
CA GLU A 253 -10.49 24.19 -29.70
C GLU A 253 -11.67 23.23 -29.91
N LYS A 254 -11.40 21.96 -30.19
CA LYS A 254 -12.43 20.92 -30.37
C LYS A 254 -13.00 20.40 -29.05
N VAL A 255 -12.15 20.19 -28.04
CA VAL A 255 -12.54 19.54 -26.77
C VAL A 255 -13.19 20.53 -25.82
N LYS A 256 -12.76 21.80 -25.80
CA LYS A 256 -13.26 22.81 -24.89
C LYS A 256 -14.79 22.94 -24.91
N PRO A 257 -15.47 23.14 -26.06
CA PRO A 257 -16.92 23.29 -26.07
C PRO A 257 -17.66 22.05 -25.59
N LEU A 258 -17.10 20.85 -25.84
CA LEU A 258 -17.68 19.59 -25.36
C LEU A 258 -17.61 19.48 -23.84
N VAL A 259 -16.46 19.86 -23.26
CA VAL A 259 -16.25 19.89 -21.81
C VAL A 259 -17.13 20.94 -21.16
N ASP A 260 -17.21 22.16 -21.74
CA ASP A 260 -18.03 23.26 -21.20
C ASP A 260 -19.53 22.85 -21.20
N GLY A 261 -20.01 22.17 -22.23
CA GLY A 261 -21.39 21.65 -22.30
C GLY A 261 -21.65 20.60 -21.20
N TRP A 262 -20.77 19.63 -21.06
CA TRP A 262 -20.88 18.59 -20.03
C TRP A 262 -20.82 19.15 -18.59
N VAL A 263 -20.00 20.16 -18.38
CA VAL A 263 -19.93 20.86 -17.09
C VAL A 263 -21.23 21.63 -16.82
N ALA A 264 -21.82 22.27 -17.83
CA ALA A 264 -23.10 22.98 -17.69
C ALA A 264 -24.25 22.02 -17.34
N GLU A 265 -24.24 20.79 -17.84
CA GLU A 265 -25.19 19.73 -17.51
C GLU A 265 -24.92 19.05 -16.17
N LYS A 266 -23.89 19.49 -15.44
CA LYS A 266 -23.47 18.92 -14.15
C LYS A 266 -23.15 17.42 -14.22
N GLY A 267 -22.65 16.93 -15.33
CA GLY A 267 -22.27 15.52 -15.54
C GLY A 267 -21.27 15.02 -14.50
N PHE A 268 -20.48 15.92 -13.89
CA PHE A 268 -19.49 15.64 -12.86
C PHE A 268 -20.08 15.20 -11.51
N CYS A 269 -21.38 15.39 -11.25
CA CYS A 269 -22.01 15.02 -9.98
C CYS A 269 -22.22 13.54 -9.77
N ARG A 270 -21.97 12.69 -10.77
CA ARG A 270 -22.07 11.23 -10.63
C ARG A 270 -20.83 10.68 -9.90
N PRO A 271 -21.01 9.70 -9.01
CA PRO A 271 -19.88 9.06 -8.32
C PRO A 271 -19.04 8.21 -9.30
N GLU A 272 -17.80 7.92 -8.90
CA GLU A 272 -16.90 6.95 -9.54
C GLU A 272 -16.56 7.19 -11.03
N LEU A 273 -16.69 8.44 -11.53
CA LEU A 273 -16.35 8.78 -12.90
C LEU A 273 -14.86 8.61 -13.19
N THR A 274 -14.56 7.91 -14.28
CA THR A 274 -13.23 7.84 -14.86
C THR A 274 -13.11 8.79 -16.06
N ILE A 275 -11.88 9.16 -16.42
CA ILE A 275 -11.65 9.99 -17.62
C ILE A 275 -12.17 9.35 -18.89
N LYS A 276 -12.22 8.01 -18.94
CA LYS A 276 -12.78 7.25 -20.07
C LYS A 276 -14.30 7.44 -20.17
N ASP A 277 -14.99 7.40 -19.02
CA ASP A 277 -16.45 7.59 -18.98
C ASP A 277 -16.82 9.00 -19.44
N VAL A 278 -16.12 10.01 -18.91
CA VAL A 278 -16.35 11.41 -19.32
C VAL A 278 -16.02 11.62 -20.80
N ALA A 279 -14.91 11.07 -21.30
CA ALA A 279 -14.56 11.17 -22.72
C ALA A 279 -15.62 10.55 -23.64
N ALA A 280 -16.15 9.37 -23.25
CA ALA A 280 -17.22 8.70 -24.00
C ALA A 280 -18.51 9.54 -24.02
N GLU A 281 -18.89 10.14 -22.89
CA GLU A 281 -20.08 10.97 -22.78
C GLU A 281 -20.03 12.24 -23.60
N ILE A 282 -18.88 12.92 -23.61
CA ILE A 282 -18.73 14.16 -24.40
C ILE A 282 -18.40 13.89 -25.88
N GLY A 283 -18.39 12.61 -26.30
CA GLY A 283 -18.14 12.26 -27.68
C GLY A 283 -16.72 12.48 -28.17
N THR A 284 -15.73 12.37 -27.26
CA THR A 284 -14.31 12.47 -27.59
C THR A 284 -13.53 11.23 -27.14
N ASN A 285 -12.25 11.15 -27.47
CA ASN A 285 -11.42 10.11 -26.93
C ASN A 285 -10.72 10.57 -25.64
N GLN A 286 -10.39 9.58 -24.82
CA GLN A 286 -9.73 9.79 -23.51
C GLN A 286 -8.45 10.65 -23.61
N ASN A 287 -7.71 10.55 -24.71
CA ASN A 287 -6.43 11.27 -24.88
C ASN A 287 -6.63 12.74 -25.17
N TYR A 288 -7.61 13.07 -25.98
CA TYR A 288 -7.93 14.46 -26.27
C TYR A 288 -8.40 15.14 -24.98
N LEU A 289 -9.25 14.48 -24.19
CA LEU A 289 -9.68 14.99 -22.89
C LEU A 289 -8.50 15.10 -21.91
N SER A 290 -7.64 14.07 -21.84
CA SER A 290 -6.44 14.10 -20.99
C SER A 290 -5.47 15.21 -21.39
N THR A 291 -5.21 15.38 -22.69
CA THR A 291 -4.36 16.44 -23.20
C THR A 291 -4.96 17.81 -22.88
N TYR A 292 -6.26 17.99 -23.04
CA TYR A 292 -6.94 19.23 -22.68
C TYR A 292 -6.77 19.55 -21.20
N ILE A 293 -7.09 18.62 -20.31
CA ILE A 293 -7.02 18.85 -18.87
C ILE A 293 -5.58 19.08 -18.39
N ASN A 294 -4.65 18.21 -18.80
CA ASN A 294 -3.26 18.28 -18.31
C ASN A 294 -2.44 19.42 -18.94
N THR A 295 -2.67 19.75 -20.21
CA THR A 295 -1.86 20.71 -20.94
C THR A 295 -2.44 22.12 -20.94
N PHE A 296 -3.77 22.26 -20.97
CA PHE A 296 -4.44 23.57 -21.07
C PHE A 296 -5.05 24.03 -19.74
N LEU A 297 -5.56 23.11 -18.90
CA LEU A 297 -6.01 23.45 -17.55
C LEU A 297 -4.88 23.27 -16.51
N GLU A 298 -3.75 22.65 -16.89
CA GLU A 298 -2.56 22.43 -16.06
C GLU A 298 -2.84 21.70 -14.73
N VAL A 299 -3.87 20.86 -14.72
CA VAL A 299 -4.28 20.07 -13.56
C VAL A 299 -4.48 18.61 -13.93
N SER A 300 -4.45 17.71 -12.95
CA SER A 300 -4.87 16.31 -13.18
C SER A 300 -6.38 16.19 -13.30
N PHE A 301 -6.86 15.14 -14.00
CA PHE A 301 -8.29 14.84 -14.12
C PHE A 301 -9.00 14.81 -12.77
N GLN A 302 -8.37 14.21 -11.76
CA GLN A 302 -8.91 14.13 -10.40
C GLN A 302 -9.08 15.51 -9.75
N VAL A 303 -8.05 16.35 -9.85
CA VAL A 303 -8.09 17.71 -9.30
C VAL A 303 -9.19 18.51 -10.00
N TRP A 304 -9.22 18.45 -11.34
CA TRP A 304 -10.24 19.13 -12.13
C TRP A 304 -11.67 18.69 -11.75
N LEU A 305 -11.93 17.37 -11.75
CA LEU A 305 -13.24 16.82 -11.44
C LEU A 305 -13.70 17.17 -10.01
N ASN A 306 -12.82 17.01 -9.03
CA ASN A 306 -13.17 17.32 -7.64
C ASN A 306 -13.29 18.81 -7.38
N THR A 307 -12.55 19.68 -8.09
CA THR A 307 -12.75 21.13 -8.01
C THR A 307 -14.15 21.51 -8.48
N LEU A 308 -14.63 20.97 -9.62
CA LEU A 308 -15.99 21.19 -10.10
C LEU A 308 -17.04 20.77 -9.06
N ARG A 309 -16.86 19.58 -8.47
CA ARG A 309 -17.76 19.07 -7.42
C ARG A 309 -17.79 19.94 -6.17
N ILE A 310 -16.64 20.43 -5.75
CA ILE A 310 -16.54 21.32 -4.58
C ILE A 310 -17.14 22.70 -4.88
N GLU A 311 -16.93 23.25 -6.08
CA GLU A 311 -17.58 24.51 -6.47
C GLU A 311 -19.11 24.38 -6.45
N GLU A 312 -19.67 23.30 -7.00
CA GLU A 312 -21.10 23.03 -6.92
C GLU A 312 -21.59 22.85 -5.47
N SER A 313 -20.80 22.16 -4.65
CA SER A 313 -21.15 21.94 -3.24
C SER A 313 -21.26 23.22 -2.42
N LYS A 314 -20.54 24.29 -2.78
CA LYS A 314 -20.65 25.59 -2.12
C LYS A 314 -22.08 26.16 -2.24
N ASN A 315 -22.65 26.06 -3.44
CA ASN A 315 -24.02 26.51 -3.67
C ASN A 315 -25.03 25.69 -2.85
N ILE A 316 -24.91 24.38 -2.88
CA ILE A 316 -25.81 23.47 -2.15
C ILE A 316 -25.72 23.72 -0.62
N LEU A 317 -24.48 23.91 -0.11
CA LEU A 317 -24.27 24.20 1.32
C LEU A 317 -24.99 25.47 1.82
N ILE A 318 -25.15 26.46 0.95
CA ILE A 318 -25.80 27.72 1.28
C ILE A 318 -27.32 27.65 1.07
N THR A 319 -27.76 27.02 -0.02
CA THR A 319 -29.16 27.04 -0.46
C THR A 319 -30.00 25.91 0.15
N GLU A 320 -29.39 24.80 0.51
CA GLU A 320 -30.11 23.62 0.98
C GLU A 320 -29.79 23.29 2.46
N LYS A 321 -30.85 23.01 3.24
CA LYS A 321 -30.77 22.59 4.65
C LYS A 321 -30.62 21.05 4.78
N ILE A 322 -29.65 20.47 4.10
CA ILE A 322 -29.34 19.04 4.17
C ILE A 322 -28.05 18.79 4.95
N SER A 323 -27.77 17.54 5.32
CA SER A 323 -26.54 17.18 6.02
C SER A 323 -25.31 17.42 5.13
N ILE A 324 -24.12 17.58 5.73
CA ILE A 324 -22.86 17.72 4.98
C ILE A 324 -22.57 16.44 4.19
N GLU A 325 -22.96 15.29 4.73
CA GLU A 325 -22.84 13.99 4.08
C GLU A 325 -23.69 13.91 2.80
N ASP A 326 -24.96 14.34 2.90
CA ASP A 326 -25.87 14.39 1.74
C ASP A 326 -25.37 15.34 0.64
N VAL A 327 -24.74 16.46 1.01
CA VAL A 327 -24.10 17.35 0.04
C VAL A 327 -22.98 16.59 -0.70
N GLY A 328 -22.14 15.85 0.04
CA GLY A 328 -21.09 15.03 -0.57
C GLY A 328 -21.64 13.99 -1.55
N ILE A 329 -22.73 13.32 -1.19
CA ILE A 329 -23.43 12.36 -2.07
C ILE A 329 -23.94 13.04 -3.33
N LYS A 330 -24.63 14.19 -3.20
CA LYS A 330 -25.20 14.95 -4.32
C LYS A 330 -24.16 15.40 -5.35
N VAL A 331 -22.95 15.75 -4.89
CA VAL A 331 -21.88 16.18 -5.79
C VAL A 331 -20.97 15.04 -6.27
N GLY A 332 -21.32 13.78 -5.98
CA GLY A 332 -20.57 12.61 -6.44
C GLY A 332 -19.34 12.26 -5.61
N ILE A 333 -19.23 12.74 -4.36
CA ILE A 333 -18.21 12.36 -3.37
C ILE A 333 -18.91 11.75 -2.14
N PRO A 334 -19.40 10.50 -2.22
CA PRO A 334 -20.27 9.92 -1.20
C PRO A 334 -19.57 9.67 0.16
N GLN A 335 -18.23 9.66 0.19
CA GLN A 335 -17.52 9.46 1.45
C GLN A 335 -17.27 10.79 2.14
N SER A 336 -17.88 10.97 3.28
CA SER A 336 -17.85 12.20 4.10
C SER A 336 -16.41 12.68 4.40
N TYR A 337 -15.48 11.75 4.68
CA TYR A 337 -14.08 12.11 4.91
C TYR A 337 -13.41 12.69 3.64
N ASN A 338 -13.63 12.09 2.49
CA ASN A 338 -13.05 12.54 1.22
C ASN A 338 -13.66 13.87 0.79
N PHE A 339 -14.97 14.04 0.96
CA PHE A 339 -15.64 15.32 0.71
C PHE A 339 -15.05 16.44 1.56
N SER A 340 -14.96 16.26 2.88
CA SER A 340 -14.40 17.25 3.79
C SER A 340 -12.93 17.57 3.49
N ARG A 341 -12.14 16.56 3.08
CA ARG A 341 -10.73 16.74 2.68
C ARG A 341 -10.61 17.57 1.41
N TRP A 342 -11.37 17.24 0.35
CA TRP A 342 -11.35 17.98 -0.90
C TRP A 342 -11.88 19.40 -0.73
N PHE A 343 -12.93 19.55 0.06
CA PHE A 343 -13.48 20.88 0.36
C PHE A 343 -12.43 21.78 1.00
N ARG A 344 -11.67 21.25 1.97
CA ARG A 344 -10.58 22.01 2.60
C ARG A 344 -9.44 22.32 1.63
N ILE A 345 -9.08 21.39 0.73
CA ILE A 345 -8.04 21.63 -0.28
C ILE A 345 -8.44 22.77 -1.20
N VAL A 346 -9.69 22.82 -1.68
CA VAL A 346 -10.15 23.80 -2.65
C VAL A 346 -10.49 25.14 -1.98
N THR A 347 -11.05 25.13 -0.76
CA THR A 347 -11.59 26.34 -0.11
C THR A 347 -10.80 26.83 1.08
N SER A 348 -9.79 26.08 1.53
CA SER A 348 -9.01 26.31 2.77
C SER A 348 -9.84 26.30 4.07
N THR A 349 -11.14 25.93 4.00
CA THR A 349 -12.05 25.87 5.15
C THR A 349 -12.79 24.53 5.20
N THR A 350 -13.44 24.19 6.31
CA THR A 350 -14.29 23.01 6.38
C THR A 350 -15.69 23.30 5.82
N PRO A 351 -16.42 22.28 5.29
CA PRO A 351 -17.81 22.47 4.83
C PRO A 351 -18.72 23.08 5.90
N TYR A 352 -18.54 22.68 7.16
CA TYR A 352 -19.30 23.21 8.29
C TYR A 352 -19.00 24.70 8.55
N GLN A 353 -17.72 25.07 8.58
CA GLN A 353 -17.32 26.48 8.75
C GLN A 353 -17.80 27.34 7.60
N TYR A 354 -17.71 26.87 6.37
CA TYR A 354 -18.18 27.54 5.18
C TYR A 354 -19.69 27.81 5.25
N ARG A 355 -20.50 26.80 5.58
CA ARG A 355 -21.94 26.94 5.79
C ARG A 355 -22.26 27.97 6.86
N LYS A 356 -21.58 27.91 8.02
CA LYS A 356 -21.82 28.84 9.14
C LYS A 356 -21.51 30.29 8.78
N GLN A 357 -20.41 30.52 8.05
CA GLN A 357 -20.01 31.87 7.61
C GLN A 357 -21.03 32.50 6.66
N HIS A 358 -21.58 31.72 5.72
CA HIS A 358 -22.50 32.24 4.71
C HIS A 358 -23.97 32.23 5.16
N ALA A 359 -24.34 31.40 6.14
CA ALA A 359 -25.68 31.46 6.74
C ALA A 359 -25.89 32.74 7.58
N ALA A 360 -24.81 33.28 8.17
CA ALA A 360 -24.87 34.55 8.93
C ALA A 360 -24.97 35.79 8.03
N THR A 361 -24.70 35.66 6.73
CA THR A 361 -24.76 36.78 5.77
C THR A 361 -26.12 36.89 5.07
N SER A 362 -27.01 35.89 5.25
CA SER A 362 -28.33 35.80 4.62
C SER A 362 -29.49 36.10 5.57
N SER A 363 -29.22 36.52 6.79
CA SER A 363 -30.15 37.02 7.81
C SER A 363 -29.90 38.52 8.06
#